data_b1ab85087451258d098db57a9a2dfc80
#
_entry.id   b1ab85087451258d098db57a9a2dfc80
#
_cell.length_a   1.000
_cell.length_b   1.000
_cell.length_c   1.000
_cell.angle_alpha   90.00
_cell.angle_beta   90.00
_cell.angle_gamma   90.00
#
_symmetry.space_group_name_H-M   'P 1'
#
loop_
_entity.id
_entity.type
_entity.pdbx_description
1 polymer ?
#
loop_
_entity_poly.entity_id
_entity_poly.type
_entity_poly.pdbx_seq_one_letter_code
_entity_poly.pdbx_strand_id
1 'polypeptide(L)'
;TVNVPESLQAKMTGESLFNDGVGVVLFTVVLAVALAGEGHGSDMGSTEIIKLFFTEVAGGAILGLVAGYIGYRAMYGIDESSLEVLITLALVMVTYSLALSLHMSGPIAMVVAGLFIGNSGVKYAMSEKTKDDVLTFWTLIDEILNSVLFLLIGFEVLIVAESIEYLWFALLAIPVTLFARTLSVSIPIAILSRW
;
A
#
# COMPACT_ATOMS: atom_id res chain seq x y z
N THR A 1 -18.34 -5.99 18.97
CA THR A 1 -17.27 -6.57 18.14
C THR A 1 -17.82 -7.81 17.46
N VAL A 2 -17.95 -7.75 16.13
CA VAL A 2 -18.34 -8.91 15.31
C VAL A 2 -17.16 -9.85 15.28
N ASN A 3 -17.30 -11.05 15.83
CA ASN A 3 -16.28 -12.10 15.74
C ASN A 3 -16.21 -12.59 14.30
N VAL A 4 -15.31 -12.00 13.51
CA VAL A 4 -15.02 -12.45 12.14
C VAL A 4 -13.99 -13.58 12.23
N PRO A 5 -14.18 -14.73 11.53
CA PRO A 5 -13.17 -15.79 11.46
C PRO A 5 -11.81 -15.25 11.01
N GLU A 6 -10.72 -15.70 11.64
CA GLU A 6 -9.35 -15.24 11.35
C GLU A 6 -8.97 -15.37 9.85
N SER A 7 -9.44 -16.44 9.20
CA SER A 7 -9.22 -16.65 7.76
C SER A 7 -9.89 -15.58 6.88
N LEU A 8 -11.05 -15.06 7.30
CA LEU A 8 -11.76 -14.02 6.58
C LEU A 8 -11.12 -12.67 6.83
N GLN A 9 -10.69 -12.40 8.06
CA GLN A 9 -9.96 -11.19 8.43
C GLN A 9 -8.65 -11.09 7.64
N ALA A 10 -7.86 -12.17 7.58
CA ALA A 10 -6.62 -12.21 6.81
C ALA A 10 -6.85 -11.94 5.30
N LYS A 11 -7.93 -12.50 4.73
CA LYS A 11 -8.29 -12.26 3.32
C LYS A 11 -8.68 -10.80 3.08
N MET A 12 -9.50 -10.21 3.94
CA MET A 12 -9.93 -8.81 3.82
C MET A 12 -8.76 -7.85 3.97
N THR A 13 -7.89 -8.09 4.95
CA THR A 13 -6.67 -7.28 5.16
C THR A 13 -5.71 -7.40 3.97
N GLY A 14 -5.50 -8.61 3.47
CA GLY A 14 -4.64 -8.83 2.30
C GLY A 14 -5.18 -8.18 1.02
N GLU A 15 -6.50 -8.29 0.77
CA GLU A 15 -7.15 -7.62 -0.37
C GLU A 15 -6.95 -6.10 -0.29
N SER A 16 -7.23 -5.49 0.86
CA SER A 16 -7.08 -4.05 1.06
C SER A 16 -5.63 -3.60 0.80
N LEU A 17 -4.68 -4.31 1.39
CA LEU A 17 -3.26 -4.01 1.30
C LEU A 17 -2.74 -4.02 -0.15
N PHE A 18 -3.11 -5.04 -0.94
CA PHE A 18 -2.73 -5.14 -2.35
C PHE A 18 -3.47 -4.12 -3.22
N ASN A 19 -4.73 -3.86 -2.92
CA ASN A 19 -5.53 -2.87 -3.63
C ASN A 19 -4.92 -1.47 -3.49
N ASP A 20 -4.51 -1.08 -2.28
CA ASP A 20 -3.89 0.22 -2.02
C ASP A 20 -2.55 0.34 -2.76
N GLY A 21 -1.70 -0.69 -2.70
CA GLY A 21 -0.42 -0.69 -3.41
C GLY A 21 -0.56 -0.58 -4.93
N VAL A 22 -1.46 -1.34 -5.53
CA VAL A 22 -1.74 -1.31 -6.98
C VAL A 22 -2.46 -0.01 -7.36
N GLY A 23 -3.37 0.48 -6.52
CA GLY A 23 -4.10 1.73 -6.74
C GLY A 23 -3.17 2.93 -6.89
N VAL A 24 -2.17 3.04 -6.03
CA VAL A 24 -1.15 4.11 -6.12
C VAL A 24 -0.37 4.03 -7.44
N VAL A 25 0.07 2.83 -7.85
CA VAL A 25 0.80 2.67 -9.12
C VAL A 25 -0.08 3.02 -10.32
N LEU A 26 -1.33 2.56 -10.33
CA LEU A 26 -2.28 2.91 -11.41
C LEU A 26 -2.52 4.42 -11.47
N PHE A 27 -2.68 5.07 -10.32
CA PHE A 27 -2.83 6.53 -10.25
C PHE A 27 -1.60 7.24 -10.82
N THR A 28 -0.40 6.83 -10.44
CA THR A 28 0.86 7.41 -10.95
C THR A 28 0.96 7.27 -12.46
N VAL A 29 0.64 6.11 -13.01
CA VAL A 29 0.66 5.84 -14.45
C VAL A 29 -0.39 6.68 -15.19
N VAL A 30 -1.63 6.74 -14.69
CA VAL A 30 -2.69 7.56 -15.30
C VAL A 30 -2.33 9.05 -15.27
N LEU A 31 -1.77 9.52 -14.15
CA LEU A 31 -1.31 10.90 -14.02
C LEU A 31 -0.18 11.21 -15.01
N ALA A 32 0.80 10.31 -15.16
CA ALA A 32 1.87 10.47 -16.12
C ALA A 32 1.37 10.57 -17.56
N VAL A 33 0.38 9.75 -17.93
CA VAL A 33 -0.27 9.79 -19.25
C VAL A 33 -1.04 11.10 -19.45
N ALA A 34 -1.79 11.54 -18.44
CA ALA A 34 -2.56 12.77 -18.51
C ALA A 34 -1.65 14.00 -18.70
N LEU A 35 -0.55 14.08 -17.96
CA LEU A 35 0.42 15.17 -18.07
C LEU A 35 1.21 15.13 -19.40
N ALA A 36 1.47 13.95 -19.94
CA ALA A 36 2.09 13.81 -21.27
C ALA A 36 1.20 14.36 -22.39
N GLY A 37 -0.13 14.23 -22.27
CA GLY A 37 -1.11 14.75 -23.24
C GLY A 37 -1.22 16.28 -23.29
N GLU A 38 -0.75 16.99 -22.27
CA GLU A 38 -0.78 18.47 -22.21
C GLU A 38 0.45 19.15 -22.86
N GLY A 39 1.24 18.45 -23.65
CA GLY A 39 2.31 19.06 -24.48
C GLY A 39 3.67 19.21 -23.81
N HIS A 40 3.89 18.56 -22.66
CA HIS A 40 5.16 18.62 -21.93
C HIS A 40 5.91 17.28 -21.89
N GLY A 41 5.52 16.30 -22.69
CA GLY A 41 6.21 15.01 -22.76
C GLY A 41 6.06 14.37 -24.13
N SER A 42 7.07 13.60 -24.53
CA SER A 42 7.03 12.71 -25.67
C SER A 42 5.78 11.81 -25.59
N ASP A 43 5.11 11.59 -26.73
CA ASP A 43 4.03 10.63 -26.86
C ASP A 43 4.45 9.29 -26.23
N MET A 44 4.04 9.05 -24.99
CA MET A 44 4.31 7.76 -24.35
C MET A 44 3.46 6.70 -25.03
N GLY A 45 4.13 5.85 -25.81
CA GLY A 45 3.50 4.71 -26.45
C GLY A 45 2.96 3.72 -25.41
N SER A 46 1.94 2.97 -25.78
CA SER A 46 1.34 1.94 -24.91
C SER A 46 2.38 0.99 -24.31
N THR A 47 3.45 0.71 -25.04
CA THR A 47 4.57 -0.15 -24.59
C THR A 47 5.38 0.49 -23.45
N GLU A 48 5.56 1.80 -23.49
CA GLU A 48 6.29 2.52 -22.44
C GLU A 48 5.47 2.59 -21.14
N ILE A 49 4.16 2.79 -21.25
CA ILE A 49 3.24 2.78 -20.11
C ILE A 49 3.24 1.41 -19.43
N ILE A 50 3.14 0.33 -20.21
CA ILE A 50 3.19 -1.04 -19.67
C ILE A 50 4.55 -1.32 -19.01
N LYS A 51 5.65 -0.90 -19.65
CA LYS A 51 6.99 -1.05 -19.09
C LYS A 51 7.14 -0.30 -17.78
N LEU A 52 6.67 0.95 -17.69
CA LEU A 52 6.68 1.76 -16.48
C LEU A 52 5.93 1.04 -15.35
N PHE A 53 4.69 0.61 -15.62
CA PHE A 53 3.88 -0.12 -14.64
C PHE A 53 4.60 -1.35 -14.10
N PHE A 54 5.11 -2.22 -14.97
CA PHE A 54 5.81 -3.42 -14.54
C PHE A 54 7.12 -3.12 -13.82
N THR A 55 7.84 -2.08 -14.21
CA THR A 55 9.09 -1.67 -13.54
C THR A 55 8.80 -1.17 -12.12
N GLU A 56 7.77 -0.35 -11.95
CA GLU A 56 7.39 0.14 -10.62
C GLU A 56 6.90 -1.00 -9.70
N VAL A 57 6.03 -1.89 -10.21
CA VAL A 57 5.48 -2.99 -9.43
C VAL A 57 6.55 -4.03 -9.09
N ALA A 58 7.25 -4.54 -10.10
CA ALA A 58 8.26 -5.59 -9.91
C ALA A 58 9.47 -5.05 -9.15
N GLY A 59 9.91 -3.83 -9.47
CA GLY A 59 11.00 -3.17 -8.75
C GLY A 59 10.66 -2.96 -7.27
N GLY A 60 9.45 -2.45 -6.97
CA GLY A 60 8.97 -2.30 -5.61
C GLY A 60 8.91 -3.64 -4.85
N ALA A 61 8.39 -4.69 -5.50
CA ALA A 61 8.32 -6.01 -4.89
C ALA A 61 9.71 -6.60 -4.58
N ILE A 62 10.66 -6.50 -5.51
CA ILE A 62 12.03 -6.97 -5.30
C ILE A 62 12.72 -6.17 -4.20
N LEU A 63 12.59 -4.85 -4.22
CA LEU A 63 13.16 -3.98 -3.18
C LEU A 63 12.57 -4.33 -1.81
N GLY A 64 11.25 -4.54 -1.73
CA GLY A 64 10.57 -4.95 -0.51
C GLY A 64 11.03 -6.30 0.03
N LEU A 65 11.25 -7.29 -0.84
CA LEU A 65 11.82 -8.59 -0.45
C LEU A 65 13.24 -8.45 0.11
N VAL A 66 14.10 -7.68 -0.55
CA VAL A 66 15.48 -7.45 -0.09
C VAL A 66 15.47 -6.72 1.24
N ALA A 67 14.69 -5.66 1.36
CA ALA A 67 14.57 -4.89 2.59
C ALA A 67 13.98 -5.73 3.73
N GLY A 68 12.91 -6.49 3.47
CA GLY A 68 12.32 -7.41 4.45
C GLY A 68 13.30 -8.45 4.93
N TYR A 69 14.12 -9.02 4.04
CA TYR A 69 15.18 -9.96 4.40
C TYR A 69 16.26 -9.29 5.27
N ILE A 70 16.69 -8.08 4.91
CA ILE A 70 17.67 -7.31 5.71
C ILE A 70 17.11 -7.02 7.11
N GLY A 71 15.85 -6.57 7.20
CA GLY A 71 15.16 -6.32 8.46
C GLY A 71 15.06 -7.57 9.32
N TYR A 72 14.62 -8.69 8.74
CA TYR A 72 14.60 -9.99 9.39
C TYR A 72 15.98 -10.37 9.94
N ARG A 73 17.02 -10.21 9.13
CA ARG A 73 18.40 -10.57 9.53
C ARG A 73 18.95 -9.66 10.61
N ALA A 74 18.55 -8.38 10.60
CA ALA A 74 18.95 -7.41 11.63
C ALA A 74 18.29 -7.70 12.98
N MET A 75 17.03 -8.13 13.00
CA MET A 75 16.30 -8.48 14.22
C MET A 75 16.70 -9.86 14.77
N TYR A 76 17.25 -10.73 13.92
CA TYR A 76 17.62 -12.08 14.33
C TYR A 76 18.71 -12.07 15.41
N GLY A 77 18.37 -12.56 16.61
CA GLY A 77 19.28 -12.62 17.75
C GLY A 77 19.27 -11.37 18.65
N ILE A 78 18.39 -10.42 18.38
CA ILE A 78 18.10 -9.29 19.25
C ILE A 78 16.78 -9.62 19.95
N ASP A 79 16.74 -9.49 21.29
CA ASP A 79 15.51 -9.68 22.09
C ASP A 79 15.29 -8.41 22.93
N GLU A 80 15.16 -7.29 22.24
CA GLU A 80 14.93 -5.98 22.84
C GLU A 80 13.89 -5.19 22.02
N SER A 81 12.70 -5.00 22.57
CA SER A 81 11.55 -4.38 21.91
C SER A 81 11.87 -3.01 21.32
N SER A 82 12.63 -2.17 22.03
CA SER A 82 12.99 -0.83 21.56
C SER A 82 13.85 -0.86 20.30
N LEU A 83 14.82 -1.78 20.25
CA LEU A 83 15.70 -1.93 19.08
C LEU A 83 14.92 -2.51 17.89
N GLU A 84 14.05 -3.49 18.12
CA GLU A 84 13.24 -4.07 17.06
C GLU A 84 12.27 -3.04 16.44
N VAL A 85 11.62 -2.21 17.27
CA VAL A 85 10.80 -1.08 16.80
C VAL A 85 11.64 -0.11 15.97
N LEU A 86 12.83 0.27 16.43
CA LEU A 86 13.71 1.19 15.70
C LEU A 86 14.19 0.59 14.37
N ILE A 87 14.49 -0.70 14.34
CA ILE A 87 14.88 -1.42 13.10
C ILE A 87 13.73 -1.38 12.10
N THR A 88 12.50 -1.71 12.53
CA THR A 88 11.34 -1.67 11.62
C THR A 88 11.04 -0.26 11.13
N LEU A 89 11.16 0.75 11.98
CA LEU A 89 10.98 2.16 11.59
C LEU A 89 12.04 2.61 10.59
N ALA A 90 13.32 2.33 10.87
CA ALA A 90 14.42 2.64 9.96
C ALA A 90 14.25 1.93 8.61
N LEU A 91 13.82 0.67 8.63
CA LEU A 91 13.55 -0.11 7.42
C LEU A 91 12.48 0.57 6.56
N VAL A 92 11.35 0.98 7.16
CA VAL A 92 10.29 1.68 6.44
C VAL A 92 10.81 2.96 5.81
N MET A 93 11.46 3.82 6.59
CA MET A 93 11.94 5.12 6.11
C MET A 93 12.98 4.99 5.00
N VAL A 94 13.97 4.11 5.18
CA VAL A 94 15.05 3.91 4.20
C VAL A 94 14.52 3.25 2.94
N THR A 95 13.71 2.19 3.08
CA THR A 95 13.20 1.46 1.92
C THR A 95 12.25 2.31 1.09
N TYR A 96 11.37 3.07 1.74
CA TYR A 96 10.45 3.97 1.04
C TYR A 96 11.21 5.08 0.30
N SER A 97 12.20 5.70 0.94
CA SER A 97 13.04 6.72 0.33
C SER A 97 13.86 6.16 -0.86
N LEU A 98 14.40 4.95 -0.72
CA LEU A 98 15.10 4.26 -1.81
C LEU A 98 14.15 3.93 -2.97
N ALA A 99 12.95 3.45 -2.70
CA ALA A 99 11.96 3.16 -3.73
C ALA A 99 11.66 4.41 -4.57
N LEU A 100 11.42 5.56 -3.92
CA LEU A 100 11.20 6.83 -4.62
C LEU A 100 12.41 7.25 -5.46
N SER A 101 13.62 7.14 -4.91
CA SER A 101 14.85 7.52 -5.63
C SER A 101 15.15 6.63 -6.83
N LEU A 102 14.71 5.39 -6.81
CA LEU A 102 14.87 4.41 -7.88
C LEU A 102 13.67 4.35 -8.84
N HIS A 103 12.70 5.25 -8.70
CA HIS A 103 11.44 5.24 -9.47
C HIS A 103 10.71 3.88 -9.38
N MET A 104 10.66 3.32 -8.17
CA MET A 104 9.94 2.09 -7.84
C MET A 104 8.77 2.42 -6.90
N SER A 105 7.76 1.55 -6.87
CA SER A 105 6.62 1.75 -5.97
C SER A 105 7.01 1.55 -4.50
N GLY A 106 7.03 2.65 -3.74
CA GLY A 106 7.23 2.65 -2.28
C GLY A 106 6.16 1.83 -1.54
N PRO A 107 4.87 2.05 -1.80
CA PRO A 107 3.80 1.28 -1.17
C PRO A 107 3.92 -0.23 -1.40
N ILE A 108 4.20 -0.67 -2.64
CA ILE A 108 4.39 -2.11 -2.91
C ILE A 108 5.62 -2.66 -2.19
N ALA A 109 6.72 -1.90 -2.14
CA ALA A 109 7.90 -2.31 -1.40
C ALA A 109 7.58 -2.49 0.10
N MET A 110 6.80 -1.59 0.69
CA MET A 110 6.38 -1.69 2.10
C MET A 110 5.47 -2.88 2.36
N VAL A 111 4.49 -3.13 1.47
CA VAL A 111 3.60 -4.30 1.58
C VAL A 111 4.41 -5.59 1.58
N VAL A 112 5.33 -5.74 0.63
CA VAL A 112 6.15 -6.96 0.49
C VAL A 112 7.10 -7.13 1.66
N ALA A 113 7.78 -6.05 2.10
CA ALA A 113 8.66 -6.08 3.26
C ALA A 113 7.88 -6.42 4.54
N GLY A 114 6.71 -5.81 4.73
CA GLY A 114 5.84 -6.06 5.87
C GLY A 114 5.32 -7.49 5.92
N LEU A 115 4.89 -8.06 4.78
CA LEU A 115 4.48 -9.47 4.69
C LEU A 115 5.64 -10.42 4.99
N PHE A 116 6.84 -10.11 4.51
CA PHE A 116 8.03 -10.92 4.79
C PHE A 116 8.37 -10.93 6.27
N ILE A 117 8.39 -9.76 6.92
CA ILE A 117 8.66 -9.63 8.35
C ILE A 117 7.52 -10.23 9.17
N GLY A 118 6.27 -9.97 8.82
CA GLY A 118 5.11 -10.51 9.51
C GLY A 118 5.05 -12.03 9.50
N ASN A 119 5.49 -12.66 8.40
CA ASN A 119 5.52 -14.13 8.30
C ASN A 119 6.80 -14.74 8.88
N SER A 120 7.97 -14.28 8.45
CA SER A 120 9.25 -14.88 8.80
C SER A 120 9.92 -14.22 10.01
N GLY A 121 9.82 -12.90 10.14
CA GLY A 121 10.39 -12.14 11.25
C GLY A 121 9.71 -12.46 12.57
N VAL A 122 8.39 -12.37 12.59
CA VAL A 122 7.56 -12.68 13.77
C VAL A 122 7.75 -14.12 14.23
N LYS A 123 7.88 -15.08 13.30
CA LYS A 123 7.98 -16.48 13.63
C LYS A 123 9.36 -16.94 14.12
N TYR A 124 10.44 -16.32 13.61
CA TYR A 124 11.79 -16.83 13.78
C TYR A 124 12.78 -15.82 14.39
N ALA A 125 12.46 -14.52 14.39
CA ALA A 125 13.36 -13.48 14.83
C ALA A 125 12.90 -12.74 16.09
N MET A 126 11.61 -12.77 16.43
CA MET A 126 11.03 -12.05 17.56
C MET A 126 10.62 -13.00 18.67
N SER A 127 10.77 -12.59 19.94
CA SER A 127 10.09 -13.23 21.07
C SER A 127 8.62 -12.82 21.11
N GLU A 128 7.77 -13.55 21.83
CA GLU A 128 6.34 -13.19 21.98
C GLU A 128 6.16 -11.79 22.58
N LYS A 129 7.05 -11.38 23.50
CA LYS A 129 6.99 -10.06 24.11
C LYS A 129 7.36 -8.94 23.11
N THR A 130 8.47 -9.09 22.40
CA THR A 130 8.91 -8.08 21.42
C THR A 130 7.95 -7.98 20.25
N LYS A 131 7.33 -9.08 19.84
CA LYS A 131 6.27 -9.11 18.85
C LYS A 131 5.08 -8.23 19.26
N ASP A 132 4.56 -8.41 20.47
CA ASP A 132 3.42 -7.65 20.96
C ASP A 132 3.74 -6.15 21.05
N ASP A 133 4.95 -5.79 21.47
CA ASP A 133 5.39 -4.40 21.55
C ASP A 133 5.53 -3.77 20.16
N VAL A 134 6.10 -4.47 19.17
CA VAL A 134 6.21 -4.01 17.78
C VAL A 134 4.82 -3.85 17.15
N LEU A 135 3.94 -4.82 17.33
CA LEU A 135 2.58 -4.73 16.80
C LEU A 135 1.78 -3.60 17.44
N THR A 136 1.91 -3.40 18.75
CA THR A 136 1.27 -2.28 19.47
C THR A 136 1.76 -0.94 18.95
N PHE A 137 3.08 -0.79 18.75
CA PHE A 137 3.66 0.42 18.18
C PHE A 137 3.08 0.72 16.78
N TRP A 138 3.06 -0.27 15.88
CA TRP A 138 2.54 -0.08 14.52
C TRP A 138 1.04 0.18 14.49
N THR A 139 0.26 -0.43 15.38
CA THR A 139 -1.16 -0.12 15.54
C THR A 139 -1.37 1.34 15.96
N LEU A 140 -0.59 1.84 16.90
CA LEU A 140 -0.65 3.25 17.31
C LEU A 140 -0.29 4.20 16.17
N ILE A 141 0.76 3.88 15.40
CA ILE A 141 1.17 4.68 14.22
C ILE A 141 0.06 4.69 13.17
N ASP A 142 -0.56 3.54 12.90
CA ASP A 142 -1.68 3.43 11.96
C ASP A 142 -2.86 4.33 12.38
N GLU A 143 -3.27 4.30 13.65
CA GLU A 143 -4.33 5.16 14.16
C GLU A 143 -4.02 6.66 14.04
N ILE A 144 -2.77 7.05 14.32
CA ILE A 144 -2.31 8.44 14.18
C ILE A 144 -2.32 8.85 12.71
N LEU A 145 -1.74 8.04 11.82
CA LEU A 145 -1.66 8.34 10.40
C LEU A 145 -3.04 8.39 9.75
N ASN A 146 -3.94 7.49 10.10
CA ASN A 146 -5.33 7.53 9.65
C ASN A 146 -6.04 8.81 10.10
N SER A 147 -5.84 9.24 11.34
CA SER A 147 -6.41 10.50 11.84
C SER A 147 -5.89 11.71 11.07
N VAL A 148 -4.59 11.75 10.79
CA VAL A 148 -3.97 12.80 9.96
C VAL A 148 -4.51 12.76 8.53
N LEU A 149 -4.63 11.57 7.94
CA LEU A 149 -5.17 11.39 6.59
C LEU A 149 -6.60 11.92 6.48
N PHE A 150 -7.49 11.57 7.41
CA PHE A 150 -8.86 12.09 7.42
C PHE A 150 -8.92 13.60 7.60
N LEU A 151 -8.01 14.17 8.41
CA LEU A 151 -7.90 15.62 8.55
C LEU A 151 -7.48 16.29 7.23
N LEU A 152 -6.49 15.72 6.53
CA LEU A 152 -6.03 16.22 5.23
C LEU A 152 -7.13 16.12 4.17
N ILE A 153 -7.86 15.00 4.10
CA ILE A 153 -9.01 14.84 3.22
C ILE A 153 -10.07 15.89 3.53
N GLY A 154 -10.33 16.16 4.82
CA GLY A 154 -11.26 17.21 5.24
C GLY A 154 -10.86 18.59 4.75
N PHE A 155 -9.57 18.94 4.80
CA PHE A 155 -9.07 20.18 4.23
C PHE A 155 -9.18 20.24 2.71
N GLU A 156 -8.87 19.14 2.01
CA GLU A 156 -8.97 19.05 0.55
C GLU A 156 -10.41 19.27 0.09
N VAL A 157 -11.38 18.70 0.78
CA VAL A 157 -12.81 18.92 0.49
C VAL A 157 -13.19 20.40 0.60
N LEU A 158 -12.64 21.13 1.57
CA LEU A 158 -12.91 22.59 1.70
C LEU A 158 -12.35 23.37 0.51
N ILE A 159 -11.17 23.01 0.01
CA ILE A 159 -10.53 23.66 -1.14
C ILE A 159 -11.31 23.38 -2.43
N VAL A 160 -11.69 22.11 -2.64
CA VAL A 160 -12.44 21.69 -3.84
C VAL A 160 -13.88 22.22 -3.84
N ALA A 161 -14.49 22.45 -2.67
CA ALA A 161 -15.86 22.96 -2.56
C ALA A 161 -16.06 24.37 -3.15
N GLU A 162 -15.00 25.15 -3.34
CA GLU A 162 -15.08 26.45 -4.03
C GLU A 162 -15.34 26.32 -5.54
N SER A 163 -15.14 25.12 -6.12
CA SER A 163 -15.27 24.88 -7.56
C SER A 163 -16.51 24.02 -7.86
N ILE A 164 -17.68 24.67 -7.96
CA ILE A 164 -18.97 24.00 -8.26
C ILE A 164 -18.92 23.17 -9.56
N GLU A 165 -18.04 23.54 -10.49
CA GLU A 165 -17.87 22.83 -11.77
C GLU A 165 -17.46 21.35 -11.62
N TYR A 166 -16.71 21.00 -10.56
CA TYR A 166 -16.27 19.63 -10.30
C TYR A 166 -17.27 18.77 -9.54
N LEU A 167 -18.37 19.36 -9.04
CA LEU A 167 -19.38 18.64 -8.26
C LEU A 167 -20.03 17.51 -9.06
N TRP A 168 -20.24 17.73 -10.38
CA TRP A 168 -20.79 16.72 -11.27
C TRP A 168 -19.88 15.51 -11.43
N PHE A 169 -18.58 15.73 -11.54
CA PHE A 169 -17.59 14.65 -11.61
C PHE A 169 -17.54 13.86 -10.30
N ALA A 170 -17.60 14.53 -9.15
CA ALA A 170 -17.66 13.89 -7.84
C ALA A 170 -18.93 13.04 -7.69
N LEU A 171 -20.11 13.57 -8.11
CA LEU A 171 -21.38 12.85 -8.08
C LEU A 171 -21.38 11.61 -8.99
N LEU A 172 -20.71 11.68 -10.13
CA LEU A 172 -20.60 10.59 -11.09
C LEU A 172 -19.56 9.55 -10.66
N ALA A 173 -18.52 9.97 -9.92
CA ALA A 173 -17.49 9.08 -9.39
C ALA A 173 -18.06 8.09 -8.36
N ILE A 174 -19.05 8.48 -7.55
CA ILE A 174 -19.66 7.61 -6.55
C ILE A 174 -20.28 6.34 -7.17
N PRO A 175 -21.23 6.44 -8.10
CA PRO A 175 -21.84 5.24 -8.71
C PRO A 175 -20.83 4.44 -9.54
N VAL A 176 -19.88 5.08 -10.21
CA VAL A 176 -18.83 4.39 -10.98
C VAL A 176 -17.95 3.56 -10.06
N THR A 177 -17.52 4.12 -8.93
CA THR A 177 -16.69 3.41 -7.94
C THR A 177 -17.45 2.23 -7.31
N LEU A 178 -18.72 2.43 -6.95
CA LEU A 178 -19.55 1.36 -6.41
C LEU A 178 -19.79 0.23 -7.42
N PHE A 179 -20.02 0.58 -8.68
CA PHE A 179 -20.17 -0.40 -9.76
C PHE A 179 -18.89 -1.17 -10.03
N ALA A 180 -17.76 -0.47 -10.12
CA ALA A 180 -16.44 -1.09 -10.29
C ALA A 180 -16.12 -2.05 -9.13
N ARG A 181 -16.38 -1.65 -7.89
CA ARG A 181 -16.21 -2.50 -6.71
C ARG A 181 -17.10 -3.73 -6.75
N THR A 182 -18.37 -3.57 -7.12
CA THR A 182 -19.30 -4.69 -7.24
C THR A 182 -18.83 -5.70 -8.30
N LEU A 183 -18.36 -5.24 -9.45
CA LEU A 183 -17.81 -6.11 -10.48
C LEU A 183 -16.53 -6.82 -10.01
N SER A 184 -15.62 -6.07 -9.39
CA SER A 184 -14.33 -6.59 -8.93
C SER A 184 -14.49 -7.70 -7.89
N VAL A 185 -15.51 -7.64 -7.04
CA VAL A 185 -15.81 -8.68 -6.03
C VAL A 185 -16.66 -9.81 -6.61
N SER A 186 -17.66 -9.49 -7.42
CA SER A 186 -18.62 -10.49 -7.93
C SER A 186 -17.99 -11.45 -8.94
N ILE A 187 -17.10 -10.96 -9.81
CA ILE A 187 -16.49 -11.79 -10.86
C ILE A 187 -15.61 -12.91 -10.25
N PRO A 188 -14.64 -12.62 -9.35
CA PRO A 188 -13.86 -13.69 -8.71
C PRO A 188 -14.70 -14.66 -7.90
N ILE A 189 -15.71 -14.16 -7.17
CA ILE A 189 -16.60 -15.03 -6.39
C ILE A 189 -17.40 -15.95 -7.31
N ALA A 190 -17.94 -15.44 -8.39
CA ALA A 190 -18.70 -16.25 -9.36
C ALA A 190 -17.82 -17.32 -10.05
N ILE A 191 -16.54 -17.03 -10.27
CA ILE A 191 -15.58 -17.99 -10.82
C ILE A 191 -15.25 -19.05 -9.78
N LEU A 192 -14.92 -18.64 -8.54
CA LEU A 192 -14.54 -19.53 -7.45
C LEU A 192 -15.70 -20.40 -6.94
N SER A 193 -16.94 -19.90 -7.00
CA SER A 193 -18.12 -20.66 -6.58
C SER A 193 -18.52 -21.80 -7.54
N ARG A 194 -17.88 -21.86 -8.71
CA ARG A 194 -18.09 -22.94 -9.70
C ARG A 194 -17.08 -24.08 -9.57
N TRP A 195 -16.12 -23.96 -8.67
CA TRP A 195 -15.12 -24.96 -8.28
C TRP A 195 -15.34 -25.40 -6.84
#